data_6107bb49d4645bb83f8218141299d14f
#
_entry.id   6107bb49d4645bb83f8218141299d14f
#
_cell.length_a   1.000
_cell.length_b   1.000
_cell.length_c   1.000
_cell.angle_alpha   90.00
_cell.angle_beta   90.00
_cell.angle_gamma   90.00
#
_symmetry.space_group_name_H-M   'P 1'
#
loop_
_entity.id
_entity.type
_entity.pdbx_description
1 polymer ?
#
loop_
_entity_poly.entity_id
_entity_poly.type
_entity_poly.pdbx_seq_one_letter_code
_entity_poly.pdbx_strand_id
1 'polypeptide(L)'
;MNLNLLSQIGLVLFMFVIGMELDFGVLKNKMNETLVISHAGIVVPFFLGIVTSFWVYEKYAVTHTAFLPFALFIGISMSITAFPVLARIVQERGLTKKHIGILSIASAANDDVTAWCLLAVVIAIAKAGTFVSALFTVGLTLLYILIMFLAVRPFLKKIGNVYATSEVINKTFVAFIFIVLVLSAVTTEIIGIHALFGAFIAGVVMPSNIGFRKVMMEKVEDVALVFFLPLFFAFTGLRTEIGLLNSPELWGVCALFVGVAIVGKLGGCAIASRLVGESWKDSFIIGTLMNTRGLMELVALNIGYEMGVLPPSIFVILVLMALITTFMTTPLLVFFEKVFHVKEGIVELKNRILLSFGKPESGKVLLSVIHFFLGHQLKDTELIAAHFTLGADVNPAKAAEYAYKSFQPIRGEAERLGVKLTERYQVTDKLIYQVARMAEKEKVRFLFVGAGQQFMQEYAQRLTEQRIPLLYRFFRMLSRGTYDLPGILHREKIEKMMREVDCPVAIFVNRHFYCPEYIYWIIGGEEDLFLTEYMVALLAKGVNIRVCYREESGENMSLQNLSLIHISEPTRLGMIS
;
A
#
# COMPACT_ATOMS: atom_id res chain seq x y z
N MET A 1 32.11 0.11 21.42
CA MET A 1 31.18 -0.44 22.42
C MET A 1 29.84 0.32 22.45
N ASN A 2 29.85 1.63 22.68
CA ASN A 2 28.62 2.42 22.84
C ASN A 2 27.74 2.48 21.58
N LEU A 3 28.33 2.60 20.38
CA LEU A 3 27.59 2.66 19.12
C LEU A 3 26.86 1.33 18.82
N ASN A 4 27.49 0.19 19.12
CA ASN A 4 26.87 -1.13 18.97
C ASN A 4 25.63 -1.26 19.88
N LEU A 5 25.76 -0.84 21.15
CA LEU A 5 24.65 -0.92 22.11
C LEU A 5 23.45 -0.04 21.67
N LEU A 6 23.72 1.20 21.24
CA LEU A 6 22.68 2.08 20.69
C LEU A 6 22.04 1.50 19.43
N SER A 7 22.84 0.93 18.55
CA SER A 7 22.37 0.24 17.34
C SER A 7 21.44 -0.93 17.67
N GLN A 8 21.80 -1.76 18.66
CA GLN A 8 20.97 -2.90 19.08
C GLN A 8 19.65 -2.46 19.72
N ILE A 9 19.66 -1.41 20.56
CA ILE A 9 18.42 -0.83 21.12
C ILE A 9 17.52 -0.35 19.97
N GLY A 10 18.11 0.35 19.01
CA GLY A 10 17.40 0.83 17.85
C GLY A 10 16.74 -0.28 17.04
N LEU A 11 17.47 -1.37 16.81
CA LEU A 11 16.94 -2.54 16.11
C LEU A 11 15.79 -3.20 16.87
N VAL A 12 15.86 -3.32 18.19
CA VAL A 12 14.78 -3.87 19.02
C VAL A 12 13.51 -3.03 18.86
N LEU A 13 13.63 -1.69 18.93
CA LEU A 13 12.49 -0.79 18.74
C LEU A 13 11.94 -0.87 17.31
N PHE A 14 12.82 -0.90 16.32
CA PHE A 14 12.44 -1.01 14.91
C PHE A 14 11.73 -2.33 14.61
N MET A 15 12.24 -3.44 15.14
CA MET A 15 11.61 -4.76 15.00
C MET A 15 10.21 -4.83 15.62
N PHE A 16 10.03 -4.16 16.73
CA PHE A 16 8.71 -4.01 17.35
C PHE A 16 7.74 -3.23 16.45
N VAL A 17 8.18 -2.13 15.83
CA VAL A 17 7.38 -1.35 14.87
C VAL A 17 6.98 -2.21 13.66
N ILE A 18 7.94 -2.92 13.04
CA ILE A 18 7.65 -3.83 11.93
C ILE A 18 6.64 -4.91 12.32
N GLY A 19 6.80 -5.49 13.52
CA GLY A 19 5.81 -6.46 14.02
C GLY A 19 4.41 -5.87 14.13
N MET A 20 4.30 -4.60 14.52
CA MET A 20 3.01 -3.89 14.57
C MET A 20 2.45 -3.56 13.17
N GLU A 21 3.27 -3.33 12.17
CA GLU A 21 2.82 -3.02 10.81
C GLU A 21 2.14 -4.20 10.11
N LEU A 22 2.43 -5.42 10.53
CA LEU A 22 1.85 -6.62 9.93
C LEU A 22 0.33 -6.69 10.12
N ASP A 23 -0.39 -6.56 9.01
CA ASP A 23 -1.85 -6.73 8.99
C ASP A 23 -2.25 -8.04 8.32
N PHE A 24 -2.59 -9.03 9.13
CA PHE A 24 -3.07 -10.33 8.67
C PHE A 24 -4.43 -10.26 7.95
N GLY A 25 -5.15 -9.13 8.04
CA GLY A 25 -6.43 -8.93 7.35
C GLY A 25 -6.28 -8.76 5.84
N VAL A 26 -5.20 -8.13 5.40
CA VAL A 26 -4.88 -7.92 3.98
C VAL A 26 -4.51 -9.25 3.30
N LEU A 27 -3.89 -10.16 4.04
CA LEU A 27 -3.46 -11.49 3.55
C LEU A 27 -4.62 -12.43 3.20
N LYS A 28 -5.82 -12.23 3.77
CA LYS A 28 -6.95 -13.20 3.64
C LYS A 28 -7.51 -13.37 2.24
N ASN A 29 -7.50 -12.35 1.40
CA ASN A 29 -8.22 -12.38 0.13
C ASN A 29 -7.45 -13.04 -1.05
N LYS A 30 -6.11 -13.21 -0.94
CA LYS A 30 -5.24 -13.82 -1.96
C LYS A 30 -4.16 -14.71 -1.36
N MET A 31 -4.50 -15.41 -0.30
CA MET A 31 -3.55 -16.15 0.53
C MET A 31 -2.76 -17.21 -0.24
N ASN A 32 -3.40 -17.95 -1.16
CA ASN A 32 -2.71 -18.99 -1.92
C ASN A 32 -1.66 -18.43 -2.89
N GLU A 33 -2.01 -17.38 -3.65
CA GLU A 33 -1.10 -16.73 -4.58
C GLU A 33 0.11 -16.13 -3.85
N THR A 34 -0.17 -15.39 -2.78
CA THR A 34 0.84 -14.77 -1.91
C THR A 34 1.78 -15.80 -1.28
N LEU A 35 1.25 -16.90 -0.75
CA LEU A 35 2.05 -17.96 -0.12
C LEU A 35 2.96 -18.65 -1.14
N VAL A 36 2.48 -18.97 -2.33
CA VAL A 36 3.29 -19.63 -3.37
C VAL A 36 4.45 -18.74 -3.80
N ILE A 37 4.19 -17.44 -4.06
CA ILE A 37 5.22 -16.49 -4.48
C ILE A 37 6.26 -16.27 -3.37
N SER A 38 5.81 -16.03 -2.13
CA SER A 38 6.69 -15.81 -0.99
C SER A 38 7.55 -17.04 -0.70
N HIS A 39 6.96 -18.23 -0.59
CA HIS A 39 7.73 -19.44 -0.29
C HIS A 39 8.70 -19.81 -1.40
N ALA A 40 8.35 -19.64 -2.68
CA ALA A 40 9.29 -19.82 -3.78
C ALA A 40 10.44 -18.80 -3.70
N GLY A 41 10.12 -17.55 -3.34
CA GLY A 41 11.09 -16.48 -3.11
C GLY A 41 12.01 -16.71 -1.92
N ILE A 42 11.68 -17.60 -0.99
CA ILE A 42 12.55 -18.05 0.11
C ILE A 42 13.30 -19.32 -0.28
N VAL A 43 12.59 -20.37 -0.66
CA VAL A 43 13.14 -21.71 -0.83
C VAL A 43 14.20 -21.76 -1.95
N VAL A 44 13.92 -21.13 -3.10
CA VAL A 44 14.83 -21.18 -4.26
C VAL A 44 16.17 -20.50 -3.94
N PRO A 45 16.22 -19.21 -3.51
CA PRO A 45 17.50 -18.58 -3.19
C PRO A 45 18.18 -19.19 -1.97
N PHE A 46 17.42 -19.69 -0.98
CA PHE A 46 17.97 -20.42 0.17
C PHE A 46 18.76 -21.66 -0.27
N PHE A 47 18.16 -22.46 -1.13
CA PHE A 47 18.80 -23.67 -1.62
C PHE A 47 20.02 -23.36 -2.52
N LEU A 48 19.90 -22.35 -3.37
CA LEU A 48 21.00 -21.88 -4.20
C LEU A 48 22.16 -21.32 -3.37
N GLY A 49 21.84 -20.64 -2.25
CA GLY A 49 22.83 -20.16 -1.28
C GLY A 49 23.59 -21.32 -0.61
N ILE A 50 22.89 -22.38 -0.20
CA ILE A 50 23.52 -23.60 0.33
C ILE A 50 24.43 -24.24 -0.74
N VAL A 51 23.96 -24.37 -1.97
CA VAL A 51 24.77 -24.94 -3.07
C VAL A 51 26.01 -24.09 -3.32
N THR A 52 25.87 -22.76 -3.35
CA THR A 52 27.02 -21.84 -3.51
C THR A 52 28.03 -21.98 -2.37
N SER A 53 27.54 -22.28 -1.15
CA SER A 53 28.39 -22.44 0.02
C SER A 53 29.38 -23.61 -0.11
N PHE A 54 29.07 -24.66 -0.88
CA PHE A 54 30.01 -25.76 -1.12
C PHE A 54 31.31 -25.32 -1.77
N TRP A 55 31.25 -24.35 -2.69
CA TRP A 55 32.45 -23.85 -3.38
C TRP A 55 33.23 -22.80 -2.58
N VAL A 56 32.53 -22.09 -1.68
CA VAL A 56 33.10 -20.95 -0.95
C VAL A 56 33.62 -21.36 0.42
N TYR A 57 33.05 -22.40 1.03
CA TYR A 57 33.36 -22.81 2.39
C TYR A 57 34.84 -23.21 2.59
N GLU A 58 35.36 -24.12 1.77
CA GLU A 58 36.73 -24.63 1.93
C GLU A 58 37.79 -23.54 1.85
N LYS A 59 37.53 -22.48 1.07
CA LYS A 59 38.49 -21.42 0.80
C LYS A 59 38.37 -20.22 1.75
N TYR A 60 37.18 -19.93 2.23
CA TYR A 60 36.92 -18.68 2.95
C TYR A 60 36.31 -18.86 4.34
N ALA A 61 35.90 -20.03 4.75
CA ALA A 61 35.34 -20.25 6.09
C ALA A 61 36.37 -20.04 7.19
N VAL A 62 35.91 -19.62 8.37
CA VAL A 62 36.75 -19.52 9.57
C VAL A 62 37.12 -20.94 10.06
N THR A 63 38.36 -21.16 10.49
CA THR A 63 38.99 -22.47 10.79
C THR A 63 38.19 -23.36 11.75
N HIS A 64 37.24 -22.83 12.50
CA HIS A 64 36.44 -23.58 13.49
C HIS A 64 34.94 -23.56 13.21
N THR A 65 34.49 -22.96 12.10
CA THR A 65 33.07 -22.90 11.78
C THR A 65 32.64 -24.18 11.06
N ALA A 66 31.62 -24.86 11.56
CA ALA A 66 31.05 -26.02 10.86
C ALA A 66 30.36 -25.59 9.57
N PHE A 67 30.39 -26.46 8.53
CA PHE A 67 29.77 -26.19 7.22
C PHE A 67 28.28 -25.87 7.34
N LEU A 68 27.52 -26.59 8.15
CA LEU A 68 26.07 -26.43 8.24
C LEU A 68 25.64 -25.02 8.69
N PRO A 69 26.13 -24.45 9.82
CA PRO A 69 25.83 -23.07 10.18
C PRO A 69 26.21 -22.06 9.10
N PHE A 70 27.40 -22.20 8.51
CA PHE A 70 27.86 -21.31 7.44
C PHE A 70 26.92 -21.32 6.23
N ALA A 71 26.56 -22.51 5.73
CA ALA A 71 25.67 -22.67 4.59
C ALA A 71 24.26 -22.16 4.89
N LEU A 72 23.73 -22.39 6.09
CA LEU A 72 22.44 -21.91 6.52
C LEU A 72 22.39 -20.37 6.62
N PHE A 73 23.44 -19.72 7.13
CA PHE A 73 23.53 -18.26 7.18
C PHE A 73 23.60 -17.64 5.77
N ILE A 74 24.35 -18.22 4.86
CA ILE A 74 24.36 -17.78 3.46
C ILE A 74 22.98 -18.00 2.82
N GLY A 75 22.37 -19.16 3.02
CA GLY A 75 21.05 -19.47 2.48
C GLY A 75 19.98 -18.47 2.95
N ILE A 76 19.92 -18.21 4.24
CA ILE A 76 18.92 -17.26 4.78
C ILE A 76 19.19 -15.83 4.31
N SER A 77 20.46 -15.40 4.25
CA SER A 77 20.83 -14.08 3.75
C SER A 77 20.40 -13.87 2.30
N MET A 78 20.48 -14.91 1.47
CA MET A 78 20.02 -14.84 0.08
C MET A 78 18.50 -14.87 -0.08
N SER A 79 17.77 -15.23 0.98
CA SER A 79 16.32 -15.48 0.93
C SER A 79 15.46 -14.29 1.38
N ILE A 80 16.00 -13.40 2.21
CA ILE A 80 15.24 -12.29 2.80
C ILE A 80 14.84 -11.25 1.74
N THR A 81 13.57 -10.80 1.77
CA THR A 81 13.09 -9.64 1.03
C THR A 81 12.97 -8.46 2.00
N ALA A 82 13.18 -7.23 1.55
CA ALA A 82 12.96 -6.05 2.37
C ALA A 82 11.54 -5.48 2.15
N PHE A 83 10.58 -5.91 2.97
CA PHE A 83 9.20 -5.40 2.88
C PHE A 83 9.11 -3.86 2.90
N PRO A 84 9.77 -3.11 3.80
CA PRO A 84 9.64 -1.64 3.82
C PRO A 84 10.18 -0.99 2.55
N VAL A 85 11.29 -1.49 2.00
CA VAL A 85 11.89 -0.96 0.75
C VAL A 85 10.99 -1.25 -0.43
N LEU A 86 10.48 -2.48 -0.53
CA LEU A 86 9.53 -2.88 -1.57
C LEU A 86 8.25 -2.03 -1.51
N ALA A 87 7.67 -1.86 -0.33
CA ALA A 87 6.46 -1.08 -0.13
C ALA A 87 6.65 0.38 -0.58
N ARG A 88 7.81 0.97 -0.28
CA ARG A 88 8.17 2.32 -0.71
C ARG A 88 8.31 2.42 -2.23
N ILE A 89 9.01 1.49 -2.88
CA ILE A 89 9.13 1.45 -4.35
C ILE A 89 7.75 1.33 -5.01
N VAL A 90 6.89 0.44 -4.49
CA VAL A 90 5.51 0.27 -4.98
C VAL A 90 4.70 1.56 -4.83
N GLN A 91 4.87 2.28 -3.71
CA GLN A 91 4.21 3.56 -3.47
C GLN A 91 4.72 4.65 -4.42
N GLU A 92 6.03 4.83 -4.56
CA GLU A 92 6.65 5.82 -5.45
C GLU A 92 6.33 5.58 -6.93
N ARG A 93 6.10 4.32 -7.33
CA ARG A 93 5.69 3.94 -8.67
C ARG A 93 4.18 3.96 -8.90
N GLY A 94 3.37 4.37 -7.92
CA GLY A 94 1.91 4.39 -8.02
C GLY A 94 1.27 3.01 -8.20
N LEU A 95 1.97 1.94 -7.79
CA LEU A 95 1.50 0.55 -7.92
C LEU A 95 0.67 0.07 -6.72
N THR A 96 0.50 0.87 -5.67
CA THR A 96 -0.13 0.49 -4.39
C THR A 96 -1.56 -0.04 -4.56
N LYS A 97 -2.28 0.48 -5.56
CA LYS A 97 -3.67 0.06 -5.87
C LYS A 97 -3.75 -0.98 -6.99
N LYS A 98 -2.67 -1.19 -7.74
CA LYS A 98 -2.63 -2.17 -8.82
C LYS A 98 -2.50 -3.57 -8.23
N HIS A 99 -3.09 -4.55 -8.91
CA HIS A 99 -3.04 -5.96 -8.53
C HIS A 99 -1.61 -6.45 -8.21
N ILE A 100 -0.65 -6.09 -9.07
CA ILE A 100 0.78 -6.43 -8.92
C ILE A 100 1.35 -5.88 -7.62
N GLY A 101 1.06 -4.61 -7.30
CA GLY A 101 1.55 -3.96 -6.08
C GLY A 101 0.97 -4.61 -4.81
N ILE A 102 -0.34 -4.88 -4.79
CA ILE A 102 -1.01 -5.57 -3.67
C ILE A 102 -0.41 -6.96 -3.46
N LEU A 103 -0.22 -7.73 -4.55
CA LEU A 103 0.31 -9.09 -4.48
C LEU A 103 1.77 -9.08 -4.02
N SER A 104 2.60 -8.16 -4.53
CA SER A 104 4.02 -8.02 -4.12
C SER A 104 4.15 -7.61 -2.65
N ILE A 105 3.36 -6.62 -2.18
CA ILE A 105 3.35 -6.18 -0.78
C ILE A 105 2.93 -7.31 0.15
N ALA A 106 1.86 -8.04 -0.19
CA ALA A 106 1.38 -9.16 0.60
C ALA A 106 2.40 -10.31 0.63
N SER A 107 3.04 -10.62 -0.50
CA SER A 107 4.09 -11.65 -0.58
C SER A 107 5.33 -11.27 0.22
N ALA A 108 5.77 -10.01 0.17
CA ALA A 108 6.90 -9.53 0.95
C ALA A 108 6.62 -9.51 2.46
N ALA A 109 5.40 -9.16 2.88
CA ALA A 109 5.01 -9.20 4.28
C ALA A 109 4.99 -10.65 4.83
N ASN A 110 4.55 -11.62 4.02
CA ASN A 110 4.62 -13.04 4.38
C ASN A 110 6.07 -13.56 4.38
N ASP A 111 6.89 -13.08 3.45
CA ASP A 111 8.32 -13.38 3.36
C ASP A 111 9.06 -12.97 4.64
N ASP A 112 8.81 -11.75 5.14
CA ASP A 112 9.40 -11.24 6.37
C ASP A 112 9.10 -12.15 7.57
N VAL A 113 7.84 -12.52 7.77
CA VAL A 113 7.45 -13.42 8.87
C VAL A 113 8.18 -14.77 8.78
N THR A 114 8.17 -15.36 7.58
CA THR A 114 8.77 -16.68 7.34
C THR A 114 10.30 -16.62 7.48
N ALA A 115 10.93 -15.57 6.96
CA ALA A 115 12.37 -15.35 7.06
C ALA A 115 12.83 -15.20 8.51
N TRP A 116 12.06 -14.49 9.36
CA TRP A 116 12.35 -14.39 10.79
C TRP A 116 12.26 -15.73 11.52
N CYS A 117 11.23 -16.50 11.23
CA CYS A 117 11.12 -17.85 11.80
C CYS A 117 12.29 -18.75 11.37
N LEU A 118 12.68 -18.70 10.08
CA LEU A 118 13.84 -19.43 9.59
C LEU A 118 15.15 -18.95 10.21
N LEU A 119 15.34 -17.63 10.33
CA LEU A 119 16.53 -17.06 10.97
C LEU A 119 16.65 -17.51 12.43
N ALA A 120 15.57 -17.55 13.18
CA ALA A 120 15.55 -18.07 14.54
C ALA A 120 16.00 -19.54 14.59
N VAL A 121 15.54 -20.38 13.66
CA VAL A 121 15.96 -21.78 13.54
C VAL A 121 17.45 -21.88 13.18
N VAL A 122 17.91 -21.07 12.23
CA VAL A 122 19.33 -21.04 11.82
C VAL A 122 20.24 -20.65 13.00
N ILE A 123 19.86 -19.62 13.77
CA ILE A 123 20.58 -19.20 14.98
C ILE A 123 20.60 -20.34 16.02
N ALA A 124 19.45 -20.97 16.25
CA ALA A 124 19.35 -22.09 17.18
C ALA A 124 20.30 -23.24 16.78
N ILE A 125 20.36 -23.62 15.51
CA ILE A 125 21.27 -24.66 15.00
C ILE A 125 22.72 -24.22 15.15
N ALA A 126 23.05 -22.98 14.86
CA ALA A 126 24.42 -22.47 14.94
C ALA A 126 24.94 -22.38 16.37
N LYS A 127 24.08 -22.02 17.34
CA LYS A 127 24.46 -21.96 18.78
C LYS A 127 24.46 -23.32 19.47
N ALA A 128 23.65 -24.27 19.02
CA ALA A 128 23.35 -25.47 19.78
C ALA A 128 24.49 -26.49 19.86
N GLY A 129 25.41 -26.50 18.92
CA GLY A 129 26.51 -27.48 18.85
C GLY A 129 26.08 -28.94 18.65
N THR A 130 24.85 -29.32 19.04
CA THR A 130 24.28 -30.66 18.89
C THR A 130 22.83 -30.57 18.35
N PHE A 131 22.40 -31.60 17.62
CA PHE A 131 21.04 -31.67 17.05
C PHE A 131 19.95 -31.67 18.15
N VAL A 132 20.21 -32.33 19.27
CA VAL A 132 19.25 -32.40 20.39
C VAL A 132 19.04 -31.03 21.03
N SER A 133 20.13 -30.28 21.24
CA SER A 133 20.06 -28.92 21.78
C SER A 133 19.31 -27.97 20.83
N ALA A 134 19.53 -28.08 19.49
CA ALA A 134 18.78 -27.34 18.51
C ALA A 134 17.26 -27.63 18.57
N LEU A 135 16.88 -28.90 18.66
CA LEU A 135 15.48 -29.30 18.77
C LEU A 135 14.82 -28.77 20.05
N PHE A 136 15.57 -28.76 21.17
CA PHE A 136 15.08 -28.18 22.42
C PHE A 136 14.85 -26.67 22.30
N THR A 137 15.78 -25.92 21.71
CA THR A 137 15.63 -24.48 21.46
C THR A 137 14.46 -24.18 20.54
N VAL A 138 14.27 -24.95 19.45
CA VAL A 138 13.12 -24.83 18.56
C VAL A 138 11.82 -25.13 19.31
N GLY A 139 11.78 -26.17 20.14
CA GLY A 139 10.63 -26.50 20.99
C GLY A 139 10.26 -25.37 21.96
N LEU A 140 11.23 -24.79 22.64
CA LEU A 140 11.02 -23.61 23.51
C LEU A 140 10.54 -22.39 22.73
N THR A 141 11.05 -22.19 21.52
CA THR A 141 10.62 -21.09 20.65
C THR A 141 9.15 -21.24 20.25
N LEU A 142 8.73 -22.44 19.87
CA LEU A 142 7.33 -22.72 19.54
C LEU A 142 6.42 -22.55 20.77
N LEU A 143 6.85 -23.00 21.93
CA LEU A 143 6.13 -22.80 23.19
C LEU A 143 5.99 -21.28 23.51
N TYR A 144 7.07 -20.52 23.35
CA TYR A 144 7.07 -19.07 23.53
C TYR A 144 6.06 -18.40 22.57
N ILE A 145 6.09 -18.72 21.28
CA ILE A 145 5.14 -18.20 20.29
C ILE A 145 3.71 -18.54 20.70
N LEU A 146 3.46 -19.79 21.12
CA LEU A 146 2.14 -20.22 21.57
C LEU A 146 1.64 -19.39 22.76
N ILE A 147 2.49 -19.14 23.76
CA ILE A 147 2.17 -18.31 24.93
C ILE A 147 1.85 -16.87 24.48
N MET A 148 2.67 -16.30 23.59
CA MET A 148 2.45 -14.95 23.07
C MET A 148 1.10 -14.80 22.34
N PHE A 149 0.70 -15.78 21.54
CA PHE A 149 -0.57 -15.73 20.80
C PHE A 149 -1.79 -16.13 21.64
N LEU A 150 -1.67 -17.10 22.56
CA LEU A 150 -2.81 -17.61 23.35
C LEU A 150 -3.04 -16.88 24.67
N ALA A 151 -1.99 -16.34 25.29
CA ALA A 151 -2.09 -15.65 26.59
C ALA A 151 -1.88 -14.13 26.45
N VAL A 152 -0.76 -13.70 25.87
CA VAL A 152 -0.39 -12.28 25.83
C VAL A 152 -1.29 -11.48 24.87
N ARG A 153 -1.51 -11.98 23.65
CA ARG A 153 -2.35 -11.32 22.65
C ARG A 153 -3.79 -11.05 23.12
N PRO A 154 -4.55 -12.03 23.65
CA PRO A 154 -5.91 -11.77 24.14
C PRO A 154 -5.93 -10.84 25.34
N PHE A 155 -4.93 -10.92 26.23
CA PHE A 155 -4.77 -10.01 27.35
C PHE A 155 -4.55 -8.56 26.88
N LEU A 156 -3.60 -8.33 25.95
CA LEU A 156 -3.35 -7.01 25.37
C LEU A 156 -4.56 -6.49 24.59
N LYS A 157 -5.29 -7.35 23.87
CA LYS A 157 -6.52 -6.99 23.16
C LYS A 157 -7.61 -6.52 24.14
N LYS A 158 -7.76 -7.18 25.29
CA LYS A 158 -8.73 -6.80 26.32
C LYS A 158 -8.41 -5.41 26.89
N ILE A 159 -7.13 -5.15 27.19
CA ILE A 159 -6.68 -3.85 27.69
C ILE A 159 -6.80 -2.79 26.58
N GLY A 160 -6.35 -3.06 25.38
CA GLY A 160 -6.43 -2.14 24.23
C GLY A 160 -7.86 -1.69 23.91
N ASN A 161 -8.86 -2.56 24.09
CA ASN A 161 -10.26 -2.19 23.89
C ASN A 161 -10.79 -1.22 24.98
N VAL A 162 -10.28 -1.30 26.20
CA VAL A 162 -10.64 -0.36 27.29
C VAL A 162 -10.11 1.04 26.98
N TYR A 163 -8.94 1.15 26.37
CA TYR A 163 -8.32 2.43 26.00
C TYR A 163 -8.66 2.92 24.58
N ALA A 164 -9.38 2.12 23.78
CA ALA A 164 -9.79 2.49 22.43
C ALA A 164 -10.74 3.69 22.35
N THR A 165 -11.42 4.01 23.45
CA THR A 165 -12.34 5.15 23.59
C THR A 165 -11.65 6.43 24.07
N SER A 166 -10.37 6.38 24.40
CA SER A 166 -9.58 7.51 24.94
C SER A 166 -8.71 8.09 23.84
N GLU A 167 -8.89 9.33 23.45
CA GLU A 167 -8.02 10.04 22.46
C GLU A 167 -6.58 10.23 22.97
N VAL A 168 -6.34 10.00 24.26
CA VAL A 168 -5.02 10.13 24.89
C VAL A 168 -4.60 8.80 25.50
N ILE A 169 -3.61 8.14 24.88
CA ILE A 169 -3.00 6.95 25.49
C ILE A 169 -2.23 7.37 26.74
N ASN A 170 -2.61 6.80 27.88
CA ASN A 170 -1.97 7.07 29.17
C ASN A 170 -0.49 6.63 29.12
N LYS A 171 0.41 7.47 29.66
CA LYS A 171 1.86 7.17 29.77
C LYS A 171 2.14 5.81 30.46
N THR A 172 1.31 5.45 31.45
CA THR A 172 1.41 4.16 32.15
C THR A 172 1.19 2.98 31.21
N PHE A 173 0.28 3.11 30.24
CA PHE A 173 0.02 2.05 29.28
C PHE A 173 1.15 1.92 28.25
N VAL A 174 1.73 3.04 27.81
CA VAL A 174 2.93 3.04 26.97
C VAL A 174 4.09 2.35 27.68
N ALA A 175 4.32 2.69 28.97
CA ALA A 175 5.35 2.04 29.78
C ALA A 175 5.12 0.52 29.91
N PHE A 176 3.86 0.10 30.11
CA PHE A 176 3.50 -1.32 30.15
C PHE A 176 3.85 -2.06 28.85
N ILE A 177 3.60 -1.45 27.69
CA ILE A 177 3.96 -2.03 26.38
C ILE A 177 5.46 -2.18 26.25
N PHE A 178 6.25 -1.17 26.66
CA PHE A 178 7.71 -1.28 26.68
C PHE A 178 8.19 -2.39 27.61
N ILE A 179 7.54 -2.62 28.75
CA ILE A 179 7.85 -3.75 29.63
C ILE A 179 7.57 -5.06 28.91
N VAL A 180 6.44 -5.21 28.21
CA VAL A 180 6.13 -6.40 27.41
C VAL A 180 7.18 -6.61 26.32
N LEU A 181 7.58 -5.56 25.62
CA LEU A 181 8.63 -5.59 24.60
C LEU A 181 9.96 -6.09 25.18
N VAL A 182 10.42 -5.49 26.27
CA VAL A 182 11.70 -5.86 26.91
C VAL A 182 11.66 -7.29 27.46
N LEU A 183 10.58 -7.68 28.15
CA LEU A 183 10.41 -9.05 28.64
C LEU A 183 10.41 -10.06 27.49
N SER A 184 9.75 -9.75 26.39
CA SER A 184 9.72 -10.59 25.20
C SER A 184 11.12 -10.75 24.58
N ALA A 185 11.86 -9.64 24.41
CA ALA A 185 13.23 -9.65 23.89
C ALA A 185 14.20 -10.44 24.80
N VAL A 186 14.12 -10.23 26.11
CA VAL A 186 14.95 -10.96 27.09
C VAL A 186 14.61 -12.45 27.11
N THR A 187 13.32 -12.80 27.04
CA THR A 187 12.89 -14.21 27.01
C THR A 187 13.47 -14.93 25.80
N THR A 188 13.44 -14.35 24.63
CA THR A 188 13.99 -14.97 23.41
C THR A 188 15.51 -15.06 23.45
N GLU A 189 16.20 -14.09 24.04
CA GLU A 189 17.65 -14.16 24.26
C GLU A 189 18.03 -15.31 25.22
N ILE A 190 17.27 -15.51 26.30
CA ILE A 190 17.46 -16.62 27.26
C ILE A 190 17.18 -17.98 26.59
N ILE A 191 16.18 -18.08 25.71
CA ILE A 191 15.87 -19.29 24.94
C ILE A 191 17.05 -19.67 24.01
N GLY A 192 17.89 -18.69 23.62
CA GLY A 192 19.03 -18.90 22.74
C GLY A 192 18.77 -18.42 21.29
N ILE A 193 17.61 -17.84 21.01
CA ILE A 193 17.36 -17.07 19.80
C ILE A 193 17.69 -15.59 20.06
N HIS A 194 17.64 -14.75 19.07
CA HIS A 194 18.05 -13.35 19.24
C HIS A 194 16.92 -12.48 19.81
N ALA A 195 17.25 -11.46 20.63
CA ALA A 195 16.30 -10.51 21.23
C ALA A 195 15.39 -9.82 20.19
N LEU A 196 15.89 -9.61 18.97
CA LEU A 196 15.14 -9.00 17.86
C LEU A 196 13.90 -9.80 17.45
N PHE A 197 13.97 -11.14 17.54
CA PHE A 197 12.82 -12.00 17.29
C PHE A 197 11.72 -11.78 18.34
N GLY A 198 12.13 -11.66 19.61
CA GLY A 198 11.20 -11.34 20.70
C GLY A 198 10.52 -9.97 20.51
N ALA A 199 11.27 -8.97 20.10
CA ALA A 199 10.75 -7.66 19.79
C ALA A 199 9.73 -7.69 18.64
N PHE A 200 10.04 -8.42 17.58
CA PHE A 200 9.14 -8.61 16.43
C PHE A 200 7.83 -9.30 16.86
N ILE A 201 7.89 -10.42 17.58
CA ILE A 201 6.69 -11.12 18.06
C ILE A 201 5.89 -10.25 19.04
N ALA A 202 6.55 -9.46 19.89
CA ALA A 202 5.86 -8.49 20.75
C ALA A 202 5.04 -7.48 19.93
N GLY A 203 5.59 -7.00 18.81
CA GLY A 203 4.86 -6.13 17.86
C GLY A 203 3.67 -6.82 17.21
N VAL A 204 3.86 -8.07 16.73
CA VAL A 204 2.83 -8.88 16.05
C VAL A 204 1.61 -9.15 16.94
N VAL A 205 1.81 -9.35 18.24
CA VAL A 205 0.71 -9.63 19.19
C VAL A 205 -0.01 -8.37 19.68
N MET A 206 0.44 -7.17 19.29
CA MET A 206 -0.23 -5.92 19.67
C MET A 206 -1.67 -5.84 19.15
N PRO A 207 -2.56 -5.15 19.87
CA PRO A 207 -3.95 -4.99 19.46
C PRO A 207 -4.06 -4.34 18.07
N SER A 208 -4.90 -4.91 17.22
CA SER A 208 -5.17 -4.39 15.87
C SER A 208 -6.10 -3.17 15.83
N ASN A 209 -6.41 -2.57 16.99
CA ASN A 209 -7.21 -1.34 17.05
C ASN A 209 -6.45 -0.19 16.37
N ILE A 210 -7.05 0.36 15.31
CA ILE A 210 -6.42 1.37 14.43
C ILE A 210 -5.95 2.59 15.22
N GLY A 211 -6.74 3.10 16.16
CA GLY A 211 -6.39 4.28 16.97
C GLY A 211 -5.19 4.03 17.88
N PHE A 212 -5.19 2.91 18.58
CA PHE A 212 -4.08 2.50 19.46
C PHE A 212 -2.79 2.29 18.68
N ARG A 213 -2.86 1.50 17.60
CA ARG A 213 -1.73 1.17 16.76
C ARG A 213 -1.07 2.41 16.16
N LYS A 214 -1.89 3.34 15.63
CA LYS A 214 -1.40 4.59 15.06
C LYS A 214 -0.62 5.43 16.07
N VAL A 215 -1.17 5.63 17.27
CA VAL A 215 -0.52 6.44 18.31
C VAL A 215 0.76 5.77 18.84
N MET A 216 0.79 4.44 18.96
CA MET A 216 2.01 3.72 19.36
C MET A 216 3.07 3.77 18.28
N MET A 217 2.69 3.60 17.01
CA MET A 217 3.61 3.73 15.87
C MET A 217 4.20 5.15 15.85
N GLU A 218 3.40 6.20 15.86
CA GLU A 218 3.88 7.58 15.86
C GLU A 218 4.89 7.87 16.98
N LYS A 219 4.72 7.29 18.17
CA LYS A 219 5.64 7.52 19.31
C LYS A 219 6.94 6.74 19.23
N VAL A 220 6.94 5.57 18.64
CA VAL A 220 8.11 4.66 18.62
C VAL A 220 8.83 4.75 17.29
N GLU A 221 8.09 4.88 16.19
CA GLU A 221 8.61 4.88 14.82
C GLU A 221 9.56 6.05 14.58
N ASP A 222 9.17 7.28 14.94
CA ASP A 222 10.01 8.46 14.73
C ASP A 222 11.37 8.31 15.43
N VAL A 223 11.38 7.84 16.67
CA VAL A 223 12.62 7.63 17.43
C VAL A 223 13.43 6.48 16.84
N ALA A 224 12.78 5.39 16.47
CA ALA A 224 13.45 4.23 15.89
C ALA A 224 14.02 4.53 14.50
N LEU A 225 13.24 5.18 13.61
CA LEU A 225 13.65 5.43 12.22
C LEU A 225 14.57 6.65 12.06
N VAL A 226 14.31 7.74 12.80
CA VAL A 226 15.04 8.99 12.59
C VAL A 226 16.36 9.01 13.36
N PHE A 227 16.39 8.40 14.54
CA PHE A 227 17.59 8.44 15.39
C PHE A 227 18.38 7.12 15.39
N PHE A 228 17.74 6.01 15.72
CA PHE A 228 18.46 4.76 15.94
C PHE A 228 18.80 4.00 14.67
N LEU A 229 17.94 4.00 13.67
CA LEU A 229 18.19 3.26 12.43
C LEU A 229 19.41 3.80 11.65
N PRO A 230 19.62 5.13 11.51
CA PRO A 230 20.85 5.66 10.96
C PRO A 230 22.12 5.22 11.72
N LEU A 231 22.05 5.11 13.05
CA LEU A 231 23.17 4.59 13.85
C LEU A 231 23.49 3.14 13.53
N PHE A 232 22.46 2.31 13.29
CA PHE A 232 22.68 0.92 12.85
C PHE A 232 23.33 0.86 11.47
N PHE A 233 22.86 1.66 10.52
CA PHE A 233 23.48 1.71 9.19
C PHE A 233 24.92 2.23 9.23
N ALA A 234 25.18 3.26 10.03
CA ALA A 234 26.53 3.76 10.24
C ALA A 234 27.43 2.70 10.86
N PHE A 235 26.95 1.98 11.87
CA PHE A 235 27.69 0.90 12.52
C PHE A 235 27.97 -0.28 11.57
N THR A 236 26.97 -0.71 10.79
CA THR A 236 27.15 -1.75 9.77
C THR A 236 28.10 -1.28 8.66
N GLY A 237 27.98 -0.02 8.23
CA GLY A 237 28.87 0.56 7.23
C GLY A 237 30.33 0.62 7.70
N LEU A 238 30.58 0.99 8.96
CA LEU A 238 31.93 0.98 9.55
C LEU A 238 32.52 -0.43 9.64
N ARG A 239 31.70 -1.48 9.77
CA ARG A 239 32.14 -2.88 9.74
C ARG A 239 32.36 -3.41 8.30
N THR A 240 31.82 -2.70 7.31
CA THR A 240 31.91 -3.13 5.90
C THR A 240 33.20 -2.58 5.29
N GLU A 241 34.30 -3.28 5.53
CA GLU A 241 35.62 -2.93 5.01
C GLU A 241 35.76 -3.41 3.56
N ILE A 242 35.33 -2.59 2.57
CA ILE A 242 35.40 -2.94 1.14
C ILE A 242 36.84 -3.24 0.71
N GLY A 243 37.82 -2.66 1.38
CA GLY A 243 39.25 -2.92 1.16
C GLY A 243 39.68 -4.38 1.38
N LEU A 244 38.86 -5.20 2.06
CA LEU A 244 39.10 -6.64 2.16
C LEU A 244 38.93 -7.39 0.84
N LEU A 245 38.23 -6.79 -0.15
CA LEU A 245 38.09 -7.32 -1.51
C LEU A 245 39.32 -6.91 -2.36
N ASN A 246 40.50 -7.31 -1.96
CA ASN A 246 41.77 -6.92 -2.54
C ASN A 246 42.25 -7.81 -3.70
N SER A 247 41.51 -8.85 -4.03
CA SER A 247 41.86 -9.78 -5.11
C SER A 247 40.74 -9.94 -6.16
N PRO A 248 41.08 -10.16 -7.45
CA PRO A 248 40.10 -10.42 -8.50
C PRO A 248 39.20 -11.62 -8.18
N GLU A 249 39.69 -12.60 -7.44
CA GLU A 249 38.94 -13.78 -7.06
C GLU A 249 37.77 -13.44 -6.11
N LEU A 250 37.98 -12.55 -5.13
CA LEU A 250 36.92 -12.10 -4.21
C LEU A 250 35.84 -11.31 -4.95
N TRP A 251 36.23 -10.51 -5.94
CA TRP A 251 35.26 -9.86 -6.85
C TRP A 251 34.51 -10.87 -7.71
N GLY A 252 35.16 -11.96 -8.13
CA GLY A 252 34.50 -13.08 -8.81
C GLY A 252 33.47 -13.77 -7.93
N VAL A 253 33.81 -14.00 -6.65
CA VAL A 253 32.87 -14.54 -5.65
C VAL A 253 31.71 -13.57 -5.40
N CYS A 254 31.97 -12.28 -5.31
CA CYS A 254 30.93 -11.25 -5.19
C CYS A 254 29.96 -11.29 -6.38
N ALA A 255 30.49 -11.32 -7.61
CA ALA A 255 29.69 -11.45 -8.82
C ALA A 255 28.85 -12.74 -8.86
N LEU A 256 29.42 -13.86 -8.40
CA LEU A 256 28.72 -15.13 -8.26
C LEU A 256 27.52 -14.99 -7.29
N PHE A 257 27.73 -14.43 -6.09
CA PHE A 257 26.65 -14.25 -5.12
C PHE A 257 25.55 -13.31 -5.63
N VAL A 258 25.94 -12.20 -6.29
CA VAL A 258 24.98 -11.28 -6.93
C VAL A 258 24.17 -12.00 -8.03
N GLY A 259 24.84 -12.75 -8.88
CA GLY A 259 24.19 -13.50 -9.98
C GLY A 259 23.22 -14.56 -9.45
N VAL A 260 23.68 -15.36 -8.48
CA VAL A 260 22.86 -16.40 -7.84
C VAL A 260 21.66 -15.80 -7.09
N ALA A 261 21.86 -14.68 -6.41
CA ALA A 261 20.79 -13.97 -5.70
C ALA A 261 19.70 -13.49 -6.67
N ILE A 262 20.11 -12.87 -7.80
CA ILE A 262 19.16 -12.39 -8.81
C ILE A 262 18.40 -13.57 -9.44
N VAL A 263 19.11 -14.59 -9.91
CA VAL A 263 18.50 -15.76 -10.54
C VAL A 263 17.56 -16.48 -9.57
N GLY A 264 18.01 -16.67 -8.32
CA GLY A 264 17.23 -17.37 -7.30
C GLY A 264 15.97 -16.61 -6.89
N LYS A 265 16.09 -15.33 -6.57
CA LYS A 265 14.99 -14.53 -6.03
C LYS A 265 14.06 -14.06 -7.15
N LEU A 266 14.59 -13.33 -8.14
CA LEU A 266 13.81 -12.83 -9.26
C LEU A 266 13.23 -13.98 -10.07
N GLY A 267 14.06 -14.98 -10.42
CA GLY A 267 13.62 -16.13 -11.20
C GLY A 267 12.61 -17.00 -10.45
N GLY A 268 12.88 -17.32 -9.18
CA GLY A 268 11.98 -18.10 -8.34
C GLY A 268 10.61 -17.44 -8.17
N CYS A 269 10.58 -16.14 -7.85
CA CYS A 269 9.33 -15.40 -7.72
C CYS A 269 8.61 -15.22 -9.06
N ALA A 270 9.32 -14.98 -10.17
CA ALA A 270 8.72 -14.84 -11.48
C ALA A 270 8.06 -16.13 -11.95
N ILE A 271 8.73 -17.28 -11.78
CA ILE A 271 8.17 -18.59 -12.11
C ILE A 271 6.96 -18.89 -11.23
N ALA A 272 7.06 -18.65 -9.93
CA ALA A 272 5.95 -18.85 -8.98
C ALA A 272 4.74 -17.98 -9.34
N SER A 273 4.97 -16.70 -9.66
CA SER A 273 3.90 -15.79 -10.10
C SER A 273 3.24 -16.28 -11.39
N ARG A 274 4.02 -16.82 -12.31
CA ARG A 274 3.48 -17.41 -13.55
C ARG A 274 2.62 -18.64 -13.27
N LEU A 275 3.03 -19.48 -12.33
CA LEU A 275 2.30 -20.69 -11.95
C LEU A 275 0.96 -20.37 -11.28
N VAL A 276 0.84 -19.26 -10.57
CA VAL A 276 -0.43 -18.81 -9.98
C VAL A 276 -1.31 -18.03 -10.96
N GLY A 277 -0.89 -17.89 -12.23
CA GLY A 277 -1.73 -17.37 -13.32
C GLY A 277 -1.43 -15.94 -13.76
N GLU A 278 -0.40 -15.30 -13.20
CA GLU A 278 0.01 -13.94 -13.62
C GLU A 278 0.59 -13.93 -15.05
N SER A 279 0.51 -12.78 -15.72
CA SER A 279 1.17 -12.60 -17.03
C SER A 279 2.69 -12.67 -16.89
N TRP A 280 3.44 -12.98 -17.98
CA TRP A 280 4.90 -12.93 -17.92
C TRP A 280 5.43 -11.54 -17.57
N LYS A 281 4.80 -10.47 -18.07
CA LYS A 281 5.11 -9.08 -17.68
C LYS A 281 5.00 -8.89 -16.17
N ASP A 282 3.84 -9.22 -15.62
CA ASP A 282 3.55 -9.05 -14.21
C ASP A 282 4.43 -9.95 -13.33
N SER A 283 4.70 -11.18 -13.80
CA SER A 283 5.59 -12.13 -13.12
C SER A 283 7.02 -11.59 -12.99
N PHE A 284 7.58 -10.99 -14.04
CA PHE A 284 8.92 -10.39 -13.97
C PHE A 284 8.94 -9.10 -13.12
N ILE A 285 7.87 -8.30 -13.15
CA ILE A 285 7.73 -7.13 -12.27
C ILE A 285 7.66 -7.57 -10.80
N ILE A 286 6.83 -8.57 -10.45
CA ILE A 286 6.75 -9.14 -9.11
C ILE A 286 8.10 -9.72 -8.69
N GLY A 287 8.76 -10.52 -9.54
CA GLY A 287 10.09 -11.06 -9.28
C GLY A 287 11.14 -9.98 -9.02
N THR A 288 11.10 -8.88 -9.78
CA THR A 288 12.00 -7.75 -9.60
C THR A 288 11.73 -7.02 -8.27
N LEU A 289 10.46 -6.79 -7.92
CA LEU A 289 10.08 -6.19 -6.65
C LEU A 289 10.50 -7.08 -5.47
N MET A 290 10.28 -8.38 -5.55
CA MET A 290 10.67 -9.35 -4.52
C MET A 290 12.18 -9.51 -4.38
N ASN A 291 12.98 -9.09 -5.37
CA ASN A 291 14.45 -9.09 -5.30
C ASN A 291 15.02 -7.90 -4.51
N THR A 292 14.17 -7.01 -3.97
CA THR A 292 14.63 -5.93 -3.08
C THR A 292 15.17 -6.50 -1.77
N ARG A 293 16.31 -5.99 -1.35
CA ARG A 293 16.98 -6.37 -0.11
C ARG A 293 17.19 -5.15 0.77
N GLY A 294 17.47 -5.34 2.06
CA GLY A 294 17.63 -4.18 2.93
C GLY A 294 17.98 -4.54 4.37
N LEU A 295 17.40 -3.79 5.29
CA LEU A 295 17.73 -3.82 6.70
C LEU A 295 17.69 -5.23 7.31
N MET A 296 16.67 -6.01 6.99
CA MET A 296 16.48 -7.35 7.55
C MET A 296 17.62 -8.29 7.20
N GLU A 297 18.11 -8.22 5.98
CA GLU A 297 19.28 -8.98 5.55
C GLU A 297 20.53 -8.52 6.30
N LEU A 298 20.76 -7.20 6.41
CA LEU A 298 21.89 -6.65 7.16
C LEU A 298 21.87 -7.08 8.62
N VAL A 299 20.69 -7.18 9.23
CA VAL A 299 20.53 -7.71 10.60
C VAL A 299 20.97 -9.18 10.65
N ALA A 300 20.49 -10.02 9.75
CA ALA A 300 20.90 -11.43 9.69
C ALA A 300 22.41 -11.59 9.47
N LEU A 301 22.98 -10.77 8.58
CA LEU A 301 24.43 -10.75 8.31
C LEU A 301 25.23 -10.32 9.56
N ASN A 302 24.80 -9.26 10.26
CA ASN A 302 25.48 -8.83 11.49
C ASN A 302 25.43 -9.92 12.58
N ILE A 303 24.29 -10.60 12.75
CA ILE A 303 24.18 -11.72 13.68
C ILE A 303 25.15 -12.84 13.30
N GLY A 304 25.19 -13.25 12.04
CA GLY A 304 26.12 -14.29 11.57
C GLY A 304 27.59 -13.91 11.73
N TYR A 305 27.91 -12.62 11.53
CA TYR A 305 29.26 -12.08 11.77
C TYR A 305 29.62 -12.04 13.26
N GLU A 306 28.73 -11.58 14.13
CA GLU A 306 28.94 -11.52 15.59
C GLU A 306 29.08 -12.91 16.22
N MET A 307 28.39 -13.89 15.67
CA MET A 307 28.52 -15.30 16.07
C MET A 307 29.80 -15.95 15.54
N GLY A 308 30.61 -15.27 14.73
CA GLY A 308 31.80 -15.80 14.11
C GLY A 308 31.55 -16.86 13.03
N VAL A 309 30.32 -16.99 12.55
CA VAL A 309 29.93 -17.93 11.48
C VAL A 309 30.30 -17.39 10.10
N LEU A 310 30.13 -16.09 9.89
CA LEU A 310 30.48 -15.42 8.64
C LEU A 310 31.85 -14.73 8.78
N PRO A 311 32.85 -15.08 7.94
CA PRO A 311 34.14 -14.38 7.91
C PRO A 311 33.95 -12.95 7.35
N PRO A 312 34.86 -11.99 7.70
CA PRO A 312 34.74 -10.59 7.29
C PRO A 312 34.60 -10.39 5.78
N SER A 313 35.37 -11.14 4.96
CA SER A 313 35.30 -11.05 3.49
C SER A 313 33.93 -11.47 2.94
N ILE A 314 33.36 -12.55 3.44
CA ILE A 314 32.03 -13.03 3.02
C ILE A 314 30.93 -12.07 3.52
N PHE A 315 31.06 -11.54 4.73
CA PHE A 315 30.16 -10.51 5.23
C PHE A 315 30.10 -9.29 4.28
N VAL A 316 31.26 -8.75 3.87
CA VAL A 316 31.35 -7.62 2.94
C VAL A 316 30.73 -7.97 1.57
N ILE A 317 31.02 -9.16 1.05
CA ILE A 317 30.43 -9.64 -0.23
C ILE A 317 28.91 -9.67 -0.17
N LEU A 318 28.34 -10.22 0.91
CA LEU A 318 26.88 -10.31 1.07
C LEU A 318 26.22 -8.94 1.30
N VAL A 319 26.90 -8.01 2.00
CA VAL A 319 26.44 -6.62 2.11
C VAL A 319 26.43 -5.92 0.75
N LEU A 320 27.51 -6.08 -0.04
CA LEU A 320 27.56 -5.53 -1.41
C LEU A 320 26.48 -6.17 -2.31
N MET A 321 26.26 -7.47 -2.21
CA MET A 321 25.18 -8.15 -2.92
C MET A 321 23.81 -7.55 -2.60
N ALA A 322 23.54 -7.29 -1.31
CA ALA A 322 22.29 -6.66 -0.88
C ALA A 322 22.11 -5.26 -1.48
N LEU A 323 23.16 -4.45 -1.47
CA LEU A 323 23.14 -3.11 -2.05
C LEU A 323 22.93 -3.15 -3.57
N ILE A 324 23.70 -3.95 -4.29
CA ILE A 324 23.63 -4.06 -5.75
C ILE A 324 22.24 -4.52 -6.19
N THR A 325 21.70 -5.57 -5.59
CA THR A 325 20.38 -6.11 -5.95
C THR A 325 19.26 -5.12 -5.68
N THR A 326 19.37 -4.32 -4.63
CA THR A 326 18.38 -3.27 -4.30
C THR A 326 18.46 -2.10 -5.29
N PHE A 327 19.67 -1.61 -5.60
CA PHE A 327 19.85 -0.56 -6.61
C PHE A 327 19.40 -0.98 -8.01
N MET A 328 19.56 -2.26 -8.35
CA MET A 328 19.10 -2.83 -9.62
C MET A 328 17.58 -2.84 -9.79
N THR A 329 16.82 -2.85 -8.72
CA THR A 329 15.35 -3.02 -8.78
C THR A 329 14.69 -1.99 -9.68
N THR A 330 14.98 -0.71 -9.49
CA THR A 330 14.40 0.37 -10.33
C THR A 330 14.80 0.29 -11.80
N PRO A 331 16.07 0.12 -12.16
CA PRO A 331 16.47 -0.12 -13.56
C PRO A 331 15.82 -1.36 -14.19
N LEU A 332 15.72 -2.47 -13.45
CA LEU A 332 15.08 -3.70 -13.94
C LEU A 332 13.58 -3.52 -14.16
N LEU A 333 12.87 -2.80 -13.29
CA LEU A 333 11.46 -2.48 -13.49
C LEU A 333 11.27 -1.72 -14.81
N VAL A 334 12.06 -0.65 -15.04
CA VAL A 334 12.01 0.12 -16.29
C VAL A 334 12.37 -0.73 -17.51
N PHE A 335 13.36 -1.62 -17.37
CA PHE A 335 13.76 -2.54 -18.44
C PHE A 335 12.61 -3.49 -18.80
N PHE A 336 12.01 -4.17 -17.83
CA PHE A 336 10.90 -5.09 -18.09
C PHE A 336 9.64 -4.38 -18.58
N GLU A 337 9.34 -3.18 -18.07
CA GLU A 337 8.28 -2.33 -18.60
C GLU A 337 8.53 -2.02 -20.10
N LYS A 338 9.76 -1.75 -20.52
CA LYS A 338 10.11 -1.50 -21.91
C LYS A 338 10.12 -2.76 -22.77
N VAL A 339 10.69 -3.86 -22.30
CA VAL A 339 10.79 -5.13 -23.04
C VAL A 339 9.43 -5.76 -23.28
N PHE A 340 8.60 -5.75 -22.24
CA PHE A 340 7.22 -6.18 -22.35
C PHE A 340 6.28 -5.02 -22.74
N HIS A 341 6.82 -4.01 -23.47
CA HIS A 341 5.98 -3.11 -24.22
C HIS A 341 5.18 -3.94 -25.25
N VAL A 342 4.27 -4.74 -24.73
CA VAL A 342 2.98 -4.80 -25.35
C VAL A 342 2.57 -3.32 -25.35
N LYS A 343 2.42 -2.69 -26.56
CA LYS A 343 1.43 -1.64 -26.71
C LYS A 343 0.37 -2.03 -25.70
N GLU A 344 0.24 -1.30 -24.57
CA GLU A 344 -1.06 -1.25 -23.94
C GLU A 344 -1.90 -0.97 -25.14
N GLY A 345 -2.48 -2.03 -25.69
CA GLY A 345 -3.50 -1.92 -26.69
C GLY A 345 -4.36 -1.03 -25.92
N ILE A 346 -4.49 0.23 -26.36
CA ILE A 346 -5.45 1.17 -25.85
C ILE A 346 -6.52 0.21 -25.41
N VAL A 347 -6.64 -0.05 -24.06
CA VAL A 347 -7.78 -0.82 -23.55
C VAL A 347 -8.83 0.02 -24.18
N GLU A 348 -9.47 -0.49 -25.27
CA GLU A 348 -10.56 0.22 -25.88
C GLU A 348 -11.45 0.45 -24.68
N LEU A 349 -11.25 1.61 -24.07
CA LEU A 349 -12.12 2.13 -23.06
C LEU A 349 -13.38 2.17 -23.86
N LYS A 350 -14.20 1.11 -23.70
CA LYS A 350 -15.48 1.03 -24.37
C LYS A 350 -16.06 2.39 -24.08
N ASN A 351 -16.52 3.08 -25.09
CA ASN A 351 -16.99 4.46 -24.96
C ASN A 351 -18.21 4.44 -24.03
N ARG A 352 -17.95 4.15 -22.72
CA ARG A 352 -18.93 3.92 -21.67
C ARG A 352 -18.78 4.98 -20.60
N ILE A 353 -19.91 5.54 -20.23
CA ILE A 353 -20.00 6.54 -19.15
C ILE A 353 -20.92 5.97 -18.06
N LEU A 354 -20.43 5.95 -16.84
CA LEU A 354 -21.24 5.58 -15.68
C LEU A 354 -21.76 6.83 -14.99
N LEU A 355 -23.08 6.93 -14.86
CA LEU A 355 -23.73 7.97 -14.06
C LEU A 355 -24.34 7.34 -12.82
N SER A 356 -23.91 7.81 -11.64
CA SER A 356 -24.38 7.34 -10.34
C SER A 356 -25.21 8.43 -9.65
N PHE A 357 -26.41 8.08 -9.21
CA PHE A 357 -27.33 9.02 -8.55
C PHE A 357 -28.03 8.38 -7.35
N GLY A 358 -28.29 9.19 -6.32
CA GLY A 358 -28.95 8.74 -5.10
C GLY A 358 -30.48 8.99 -5.12
N LYS A 359 -30.95 10.04 -5.81
CA LYS A 359 -32.40 10.34 -5.96
C LYS A 359 -32.82 10.21 -7.41
N PRO A 360 -34.01 9.67 -7.72
CA PRO A 360 -34.51 9.51 -9.09
C PRO A 360 -34.44 10.81 -9.93
N GLU A 361 -34.88 11.93 -9.37
CA GLU A 361 -34.84 13.23 -10.05
C GLU A 361 -33.43 13.74 -10.33
N SER A 362 -32.47 13.39 -9.46
CA SER A 362 -31.05 13.75 -9.68
C SER A 362 -30.46 13.01 -10.88
N GLY A 363 -30.93 11.79 -11.17
CA GLY A 363 -30.52 11.02 -12.33
C GLY A 363 -30.95 11.70 -13.65
N LYS A 364 -32.17 12.23 -13.71
CA LYS A 364 -32.68 13.02 -14.84
C LYS A 364 -31.77 14.24 -15.10
N VAL A 365 -31.52 15.06 -14.08
CA VAL A 365 -30.68 16.25 -14.20
C VAL A 365 -29.26 15.91 -14.59
N LEU A 366 -28.69 14.86 -14.03
CA LEU A 366 -27.33 14.40 -14.33
C LEU A 366 -27.20 13.98 -15.80
N LEU A 367 -28.20 13.30 -16.34
CA LEU A 367 -28.26 12.95 -17.78
C LEU A 367 -28.33 14.19 -18.68
N SER A 368 -29.14 15.19 -18.31
CA SER A 368 -29.20 16.45 -19.03
C SER A 368 -27.86 17.19 -19.02
N VAL A 369 -27.14 17.17 -17.89
CA VAL A 369 -25.80 17.75 -17.78
C VAL A 369 -24.82 17.01 -18.69
N ILE A 370 -24.81 15.68 -18.67
CA ILE A 370 -23.93 14.87 -19.51
C ILE A 370 -24.23 15.16 -21.00
N HIS A 371 -25.49 15.23 -21.37
CA HIS A 371 -25.90 15.59 -22.74
C HIS A 371 -25.48 17.02 -23.13
N PHE A 372 -25.52 17.95 -22.19
CA PHE A 372 -25.03 19.31 -22.40
C PHE A 372 -23.53 19.35 -22.70
N PHE A 373 -22.72 18.61 -21.93
CA PHE A 373 -21.28 18.60 -22.11
C PHE A 373 -20.82 17.79 -23.33
N LEU A 374 -21.39 16.61 -23.55
CA LEU A 374 -20.89 15.65 -24.55
C LEU A 374 -21.62 15.74 -25.92
N GLY A 375 -22.84 16.23 -25.96
CA GLY A 375 -23.57 16.48 -27.19
C GLY A 375 -23.59 15.30 -28.16
N HIS A 376 -23.06 15.49 -29.38
CA HIS A 376 -23.04 14.47 -30.43
C HIS A 376 -22.18 13.23 -30.09
N GLN A 377 -21.21 13.35 -29.21
CA GLN A 377 -20.37 12.21 -28.80
C GLN A 377 -21.15 11.12 -28.04
N LEU A 378 -22.35 11.44 -27.53
CA LEU A 378 -23.23 10.48 -26.88
C LEU A 378 -23.85 9.44 -27.82
N LYS A 379 -23.89 9.68 -29.13
CA LYS A 379 -24.46 8.72 -30.09
C LYS A 379 -23.69 7.42 -30.15
N ASP A 380 -22.35 7.48 -29.95
CA ASP A 380 -21.44 6.34 -29.98
C ASP A 380 -21.00 5.91 -28.57
N THR A 381 -21.66 6.44 -27.53
CA THR A 381 -21.30 6.20 -26.13
C THR A 381 -22.41 5.40 -25.45
N GLU A 382 -22.06 4.30 -24.79
CA GLU A 382 -22.97 3.53 -23.94
C GLU A 382 -23.08 4.21 -22.56
N LEU A 383 -24.28 4.68 -22.23
CA LEU A 383 -24.56 5.24 -20.91
C LEU A 383 -25.07 4.17 -19.94
N ILE A 384 -24.41 4.05 -18.80
CA ILE A 384 -24.81 3.15 -17.71
C ILE A 384 -25.33 4.00 -16.55
N ALA A 385 -26.62 3.90 -16.26
CA ALA A 385 -27.24 4.54 -15.12
C ALA A 385 -27.22 3.59 -13.91
N ALA A 386 -26.55 4.00 -12.84
CA ALA A 386 -26.48 3.22 -11.61
C ALA A 386 -27.22 3.93 -10.47
N HIS A 387 -28.16 3.22 -9.87
CA HIS A 387 -28.84 3.65 -8.66
C HIS A 387 -28.54 2.70 -7.52
N PHE A 388 -28.04 3.26 -6.42
CA PHE A 388 -27.68 2.52 -5.21
C PHE A 388 -28.61 2.94 -4.07
N THR A 389 -29.20 1.94 -3.41
CA THR A 389 -30.04 2.16 -2.23
C THR A 389 -29.39 1.54 -1.01
N LEU A 390 -29.44 2.23 0.14
CA LEU A 390 -28.91 1.70 1.40
C LEU A 390 -29.76 0.54 1.89
N GLY A 391 -29.14 -0.53 2.39
CA GLY A 391 -29.83 -1.75 2.82
C GLY A 391 -30.85 -1.53 3.90
N ALA A 392 -30.68 -0.50 4.75
CA ALA A 392 -31.63 -0.12 5.80
C ALA A 392 -32.95 0.48 5.26
N ASP A 393 -32.96 0.99 4.02
CA ASP A 393 -34.07 1.76 3.46
C ASP A 393 -35.00 0.92 2.56
N VAL A 394 -34.70 -0.37 2.31
CA VAL A 394 -35.44 -1.21 1.35
C VAL A 394 -35.86 -2.54 1.93
N ASN A 395 -37.15 -2.82 1.86
CA ASN A 395 -37.65 -4.19 2.05
C ASN A 395 -37.25 -5.05 0.85
N PRO A 396 -36.47 -6.15 1.03
CA PRO A 396 -36.01 -7.01 -0.06
C PRO A 396 -37.12 -7.50 -1.00
N ALA A 397 -38.32 -7.71 -0.49
CA ALA A 397 -39.48 -8.16 -1.26
C ALA A 397 -39.98 -7.10 -2.28
N LYS A 398 -39.64 -5.84 -2.09
CA LYS A 398 -40.05 -4.72 -2.97
C LYS A 398 -38.90 -4.14 -3.80
N ALA A 399 -37.72 -4.77 -3.79
CA ALA A 399 -36.53 -4.27 -4.48
C ALA A 399 -36.76 -3.99 -5.99
N ALA A 400 -37.52 -4.85 -6.66
CA ALA A 400 -37.85 -4.68 -8.08
C ALA A 400 -38.76 -3.45 -8.35
N GLU A 401 -39.71 -3.18 -7.45
CA GLU A 401 -40.58 -1.99 -7.53
C GLU A 401 -39.79 -0.71 -7.29
N TYR A 402 -38.88 -0.70 -6.30
CA TYR A 402 -37.98 0.41 -6.04
C TYR A 402 -37.04 0.67 -7.23
N ALA A 403 -36.47 -0.38 -7.82
CA ALA A 403 -35.64 -0.26 -9.01
C ALA A 403 -36.42 0.41 -10.15
N TYR A 404 -37.62 -0.07 -10.45
CA TYR A 404 -38.45 0.47 -11.53
C TYR A 404 -38.75 1.97 -11.33
N LYS A 405 -39.19 2.35 -10.12
CA LYS A 405 -39.51 3.75 -9.77
C LYS A 405 -38.28 4.66 -9.81
N SER A 406 -37.13 4.15 -9.41
CA SER A 406 -35.87 4.90 -9.35
C SER A 406 -35.36 5.31 -10.75
N PHE A 407 -35.62 4.50 -11.77
CA PHE A 407 -35.19 4.80 -13.14
C PHE A 407 -36.23 5.52 -13.99
N GLN A 408 -37.50 5.60 -13.54
CA GLN A 408 -38.56 6.21 -14.34
C GLN A 408 -38.25 7.65 -14.82
N PRO A 409 -37.75 8.59 -13.97
CA PRO A 409 -37.45 9.96 -14.43
C PRO A 409 -36.32 10.03 -15.45
N ILE A 410 -35.27 9.18 -15.27
CA ILE A 410 -34.12 9.19 -16.20
C ILE A 410 -34.46 8.51 -17.53
N ARG A 411 -35.35 7.50 -17.55
CA ARG A 411 -35.85 6.91 -18.81
C ARG A 411 -36.58 7.92 -19.67
N GLY A 412 -37.51 8.65 -19.08
CA GLY A 412 -38.22 9.69 -19.81
C GLY A 412 -37.30 10.76 -20.40
N GLU A 413 -36.23 11.10 -19.67
CA GLU A 413 -35.21 12.04 -20.17
C GLU A 413 -34.34 11.40 -21.26
N ALA A 414 -33.96 10.12 -21.12
CA ALA A 414 -33.19 9.41 -22.13
C ALA A 414 -33.95 9.28 -23.47
N GLU A 415 -35.26 8.99 -23.41
CA GLU A 415 -36.14 8.94 -24.55
C GLU A 415 -36.23 10.33 -25.23
N ARG A 416 -36.40 11.42 -24.44
CA ARG A 416 -36.44 12.78 -24.93
C ARG A 416 -35.17 13.18 -25.66
N LEU A 417 -34.01 12.73 -25.16
CA LEU A 417 -32.68 13.04 -25.70
C LEU A 417 -32.23 12.06 -26.79
N GLY A 418 -32.98 10.99 -27.05
CA GLY A 418 -32.63 9.96 -28.02
C GLY A 418 -31.37 9.13 -27.64
N VAL A 419 -31.11 8.92 -26.35
CA VAL A 419 -29.92 8.28 -25.85
C VAL A 419 -30.23 6.90 -25.30
N LYS A 420 -29.40 5.88 -25.65
CA LYS A 420 -29.52 4.52 -25.10
C LYS A 420 -28.97 4.47 -23.69
N LEU A 421 -29.75 3.91 -22.76
CA LEU A 421 -29.41 3.81 -21.35
C LEU A 421 -29.43 2.35 -20.87
N THR A 422 -28.37 1.91 -20.21
CA THR A 422 -28.29 0.63 -19.51
C THR A 422 -28.45 0.85 -18.02
N GLU A 423 -29.42 0.19 -17.39
CA GLU A 423 -29.74 0.40 -15.97
C GLU A 423 -29.06 -0.63 -15.09
N ARG A 424 -28.52 -0.17 -13.95
CA ARG A 424 -27.93 -1.01 -12.90
C ARG A 424 -28.47 -0.59 -11.54
N TYR A 425 -29.22 -1.46 -10.90
CA TYR A 425 -29.72 -1.26 -9.54
C TYR A 425 -29.00 -2.17 -8.55
N GLN A 426 -28.57 -1.63 -7.42
CA GLN A 426 -27.92 -2.40 -6.36
C GLN A 426 -28.26 -1.85 -4.98
N VAL A 427 -28.56 -2.77 -4.05
CA VAL A 427 -28.68 -2.44 -2.61
C VAL A 427 -27.33 -2.66 -1.94
N THR A 428 -26.85 -1.66 -1.19
CA THR A 428 -25.51 -1.72 -0.57
C THR A 428 -25.40 -0.85 0.66
N ASP A 429 -24.56 -1.27 1.62
CA ASP A 429 -24.17 -0.47 2.78
C ASP A 429 -22.83 0.28 2.57
N LYS A 430 -22.15 0.04 1.42
CA LYS A 430 -20.84 0.61 1.08
C LYS A 430 -20.88 1.29 -0.29
N LEU A 431 -21.58 2.42 -0.36
CA LEU A 431 -21.86 3.13 -1.62
C LEU A 431 -20.59 3.43 -2.45
N ILE A 432 -19.58 4.09 -1.87
CA ILE A 432 -18.37 4.50 -2.58
C ILE A 432 -17.64 3.30 -3.18
N TYR A 433 -17.46 2.24 -2.38
CA TYR A 433 -16.82 1.00 -2.84
C TYR A 433 -17.58 0.34 -4.00
N GLN A 434 -18.90 0.30 -3.96
CA GLN A 434 -19.70 -0.33 -5.02
C GLN A 434 -19.73 0.50 -6.30
N VAL A 435 -19.76 1.83 -6.19
CA VAL A 435 -19.62 2.73 -7.35
C VAL A 435 -18.26 2.53 -8.03
N ALA A 436 -17.17 2.52 -7.25
CA ALA A 436 -15.83 2.30 -7.76
C ALA A 436 -15.70 0.92 -8.43
N ARG A 437 -16.16 -0.14 -7.75
CA ARG A 437 -16.15 -1.49 -8.30
C ARG A 437 -16.98 -1.65 -9.58
N MET A 438 -18.11 -0.95 -9.68
CA MET A 438 -18.93 -0.94 -10.90
C MET A 438 -18.21 -0.22 -12.04
N ALA A 439 -17.58 0.93 -11.77
CA ALA A 439 -16.80 1.68 -12.74
C ALA A 439 -15.65 0.81 -13.31
N GLU A 440 -14.93 0.11 -12.45
CA GLU A 440 -13.86 -0.82 -12.82
C GLU A 440 -14.38 -2.01 -13.64
N LYS A 441 -15.44 -2.67 -13.16
CA LYS A 441 -16.05 -3.84 -13.82
C LYS A 441 -16.56 -3.52 -15.22
N GLU A 442 -17.22 -2.39 -15.40
CA GLU A 442 -17.78 -1.96 -16.69
C GLU A 442 -16.73 -1.26 -17.58
N LYS A 443 -15.49 -1.05 -17.05
CA LYS A 443 -14.37 -0.38 -17.75
C LYS A 443 -14.80 0.96 -18.36
N VAL A 444 -15.40 1.82 -17.54
CA VAL A 444 -15.96 3.09 -18.00
C VAL A 444 -14.86 4.12 -18.25
N ARG A 445 -15.04 4.92 -19.30
CA ARG A 445 -14.15 6.05 -19.65
C ARG A 445 -14.31 7.22 -18.68
N PHE A 446 -15.51 7.39 -18.12
CA PHE A 446 -15.84 8.53 -17.27
C PHE A 446 -16.91 8.16 -16.24
N LEU A 447 -16.74 8.62 -15.00
CA LEU A 447 -17.71 8.47 -13.92
C LEU A 447 -18.34 9.82 -13.55
N PHE A 448 -19.66 9.93 -13.70
CA PHE A 448 -20.43 11.07 -13.21
C PHE A 448 -21.18 10.70 -11.94
N VAL A 449 -21.02 11.48 -10.88
CA VAL A 449 -21.69 11.25 -9.60
C VAL A 449 -22.52 12.45 -9.19
N GLY A 450 -23.81 12.23 -8.97
CA GLY A 450 -24.69 13.22 -8.38
C GLY A 450 -24.50 13.31 -6.87
N ALA A 451 -23.98 14.43 -6.37
CA ALA A 451 -23.85 14.68 -4.95
C ALA A 451 -25.21 15.11 -4.36
N GLY A 452 -26.00 14.17 -3.86
CA GLY A 452 -27.29 14.39 -3.19
C GLY A 452 -27.23 14.23 -1.66
N GLN A 453 -28.33 14.55 -0.99
CA GLN A 453 -28.44 14.41 0.49
C GLN A 453 -28.18 13.00 1.02
N GLN A 454 -28.45 11.94 0.25
CA GLN A 454 -28.15 10.54 0.63
C GLN A 454 -26.65 10.28 0.73
N PHE A 455 -25.85 10.94 -0.11
CA PHE A 455 -24.38 10.92 0.00
C PHE A 455 -23.92 11.49 1.34
N MET A 456 -24.74 12.32 1.99
CA MET A 456 -24.54 12.94 3.30
C MET A 456 -25.13 12.14 4.46
N GLN A 457 -26.26 11.45 4.27
CA GLN A 457 -27.00 10.77 5.34
C GLN A 457 -26.28 9.54 5.91
N GLU A 458 -25.57 8.77 5.08
CA GLU A 458 -24.81 7.60 5.54
C GLU A 458 -23.80 7.93 6.66
N TYR A 459 -23.29 9.16 6.66
CA TYR A 459 -22.31 9.61 7.65
C TYR A 459 -22.97 10.32 8.86
N ALA A 460 -24.06 11.02 8.62
CA ALA A 460 -24.81 11.69 9.70
C ALA A 460 -25.41 10.68 10.68
N GLN A 461 -25.88 9.51 10.21
CA GLN A 461 -26.37 8.43 11.07
C GLN A 461 -25.25 7.82 11.92
N ARG A 462 -24.08 7.59 11.35
CA ARG A 462 -22.91 7.08 12.10
C ARG A 462 -22.37 8.08 13.13
N LEU A 463 -22.48 9.39 12.87
CA LEU A 463 -22.08 10.44 13.81
C LEU A 463 -23.12 10.64 14.94
N THR A 464 -24.39 10.30 14.70
CA THR A 464 -25.45 10.41 15.73
C THR A 464 -25.39 9.25 16.71
N GLU A 465 -24.89 8.08 16.28
CA GLU A 465 -24.64 6.93 17.15
C GLU A 465 -23.33 7.07 17.96
N GLN A 466 -22.36 7.85 17.48
CA GLN A 466 -21.18 8.25 18.24
C GLN A 466 -21.47 9.62 18.87
N ARG A 467 -21.64 9.64 20.21
CA ARG A 467 -21.84 10.87 21.01
C ARG A 467 -20.86 11.94 20.57
N ILE A 468 -21.38 13.04 20.00
CA ILE A 468 -20.59 14.20 19.58
C ILE A 468 -19.79 14.69 20.79
N PRO A 469 -18.43 14.70 20.76
CA PRO A 469 -17.63 15.12 21.90
C PRO A 469 -17.98 16.56 22.33
N LEU A 470 -18.03 16.80 23.62
CA LEU A 470 -18.31 18.12 24.22
C LEU A 470 -17.36 19.22 23.68
N LEU A 471 -16.13 18.83 23.32
CA LEU A 471 -15.13 19.68 22.66
C LEU A 471 -15.62 20.26 21.32
N TYR A 472 -16.38 19.52 20.52
CA TYR A 472 -16.90 20.03 19.25
C TYR A 472 -17.95 21.14 19.45
N ARG A 473 -18.79 21.01 20.48
CA ARG A 473 -19.71 22.09 20.87
C ARG A 473 -18.95 23.34 21.32
N PHE A 474 -17.84 23.16 22.02
CA PHE A 474 -16.96 24.23 22.50
C PHE A 474 -16.23 24.93 21.34
N PHE A 475 -15.67 24.19 20.38
CA PHE A 475 -15.02 24.75 19.20
C PHE A 475 -15.99 25.46 18.25
N ARG A 476 -17.21 24.95 18.09
CA ARG A 476 -18.28 25.63 17.33
C ARG A 476 -18.69 26.97 17.97
N MET A 477 -18.64 27.05 19.27
CA MET A 477 -18.96 28.28 20.04
C MET A 477 -17.84 29.32 19.93
N LEU A 478 -16.56 28.87 19.84
CA LEU A 478 -15.38 29.74 19.72
C LEU A 478 -15.13 30.23 18.27
N SER A 479 -15.50 29.48 17.25
CA SER A 479 -15.16 29.78 15.85
C SER A 479 -16.19 30.63 15.10
N ARG A 480 -17.15 31.24 15.79
CA ARG A 480 -18.18 32.13 15.19
C ARG A 480 -18.78 31.64 13.85
N GLY A 481 -18.99 30.33 13.71
CA GLY A 481 -19.74 29.78 12.58
C GLY A 481 -18.98 29.60 11.27
N THR A 482 -17.66 29.70 11.23
CA THR A 482 -16.86 29.65 9.99
C THR A 482 -16.44 28.24 9.55
N TYR A 483 -16.77 27.19 10.28
CA TYR A 483 -16.49 25.79 9.88
C TYR A 483 -17.73 25.15 9.25
N ASP A 484 -17.70 25.00 7.92
CA ASP A 484 -18.69 24.25 7.16
C ASP A 484 -18.38 22.73 7.24
N LEU A 485 -18.86 22.09 8.30
CA LEU A 485 -18.68 20.64 8.52
C LEU A 485 -19.24 19.79 7.37
N PRO A 486 -20.41 20.11 6.77
CA PRO A 486 -20.88 19.45 5.57
C PRO A 486 -19.89 19.53 4.40
N GLY A 487 -19.22 20.66 4.20
CA GLY A 487 -18.23 20.85 3.14
C GLY A 487 -16.96 20.01 3.35
N ILE A 488 -16.46 19.92 4.57
CA ILE A 488 -15.26 19.12 4.90
C ILE A 488 -15.54 17.62 4.73
N LEU A 489 -16.68 17.14 5.22
CA LEU A 489 -17.08 15.73 5.06
C LEU A 489 -17.36 15.36 3.60
N HIS A 490 -17.82 16.31 2.81
CA HIS A 490 -18.04 16.16 1.38
C HIS A 490 -16.71 15.99 0.64
N ARG A 491 -15.73 16.79 0.99
CA ARG A 491 -14.38 16.74 0.44
C ARG A 491 -13.69 15.41 0.72
N GLU A 492 -13.75 14.91 1.94
CA GLU A 492 -13.13 13.64 2.33
C GLU A 492 -13.71 12.42 1.58
N LYS A 493 -15.03 12.39 1.35
CA LYS A 493 -15.69 11.35 0.55
C LYS A 493 -15.34 11.44 -0.93
N ILE A 494 -15.25 12.63 -1.46
CA ILE A 494 -14.82 12.89 -2.84
C ILE A 494 -13.40 12.42 -3.04
N GLU A 495 -12.48 12.83 -2.16
CA GLU A 495 -11.08 12.39 -2.20
C GLU A 495 -10.96 10.88 -2.10
N LYS A 496 -11.74 10.24 -1.22
CA LYS A 496 -11.77 8.78 -1.13
C LYS A 496 -12.26 8.13 -2.42
N MET A 497 -13.32 8.63 -3.04
CA MET A 497 -13.83 8.10 -4.30
C MET A 497 -12.81 8.28 -5.43
N MET A 498 -12.17 9.45 -5.53
CA MET A 498 -11.12 9.71 -6.53
C MET A 498 -9.91 8.78 -6.36
N ARG A 499 -9.61 8.35 -5.12
CA ARG A 499 -8.54 7.38 -4.85
C ARG A 499 -8.92 5.93 -5.19
N GLU A 500 -10.19 5.59 -5.20
CA GLU A 500 -10.67 4.21 -5.43
C GLU A 500 -11.06 3.92 -6.89
N VAL A 501 -11.05 4.92 -7.78
CA VAL A 501 -11.47 4.81 -9.19
C VAL A 501 -10.35 5.21 -10.13
N ASP A 502 -10.07 4.37 -11.13
CA ASP A 502 -8.99 4.60 -12.12
C ASP A 502 -9.43 5.39 -13.36
N CYS A 503 -10.62 5.98 -13.35
CA CYS A 503 -11.11 6.84 -14.43
C CYS A 503 -11.42 8.26 -13.93
N PRO A 504 -11.44 9.27 -14.81
CA PRO A 504 -11.87 10.62 -14.47
C PRO A 504 -13.24 10.64 -13.82
N VAL A 505 -13.38 11.38 -12.71
CA VAL A 505 -14.61 11.51 -11.93
C VAL A 505 -15.14 12.93 -11.98
N ALA A 506 -16.36 13.11 -12.46
CA ALA A 506 -17.07 14.36 -12.36
C ALA A 506 -18.13 14.30 -11.25
N ILE A 507 -18.10 15.27 -10.35
CA ILE A 507 -19.04 15.38 -9.25
C ILE A 507 -19.98 16.55 -9.52
N PHE A 508 -21.25 16.23 -9.62
CA PHE A 508 -22.27 17.21 -9.91
C PHE A 508 -23.08 17.57 -8.67
N VAL A 509 -22.99 18.83 -8.26
CA VAL A 509 -23.81 19.41 -7.18
C VAL A 509 -24.94 20.20 -7.81
N ASN A 510 -26.16 19.65 -7.78
CA ASN A 510 -27.32 20.33 -8.36
C ASN A 510 -27.76 21.51 -7.50
N ARG A 511 -27.61 22.71 -8.04
CA ARG A 511 -28.18 23.98 -7.53
C ARG A 511 -29.08 24.63 -8.57
N HIS A 512 -30.12 23.88 -9.04
CA HIS A 512 -31.05 24.33 -10.11
C HIS A 512 -30.33 24.52 -11.46
N PHE A 513 -29.81 23.40 -12.02
CA PHE A 513 -29.16 23.42 -13.33
C PHE A 513 -30.09 23.92 -14.44
N TYR A 514 -29.61 24.91 -15.16
CA TYR A 514 -30.14 25.40 -16.44
C TYR A 514 -28.95 25.59 -17.41
N CYS A 515 -29.20 25.69 -18.71
CA CYS A 515 -28.13 25.90 -19.69
C CYS A 515 -27.42 27.23 -19.41
N PRO A 516 -26.17 27.22 -18.98
CA PRO A 516 -25.46 28.45 -18.62
C PRO A 516 -24.97 29.17 -19.89
N GLU A 517 -25.01 30.51 -19.87
CA GLU A 517 -24.39 31.37 -20.91
C GLU A 517 -22.87 31.45 -20.71
N TYR A 518 -22.40 31.27 -19.48
CA TYR A 518 -20.98 31.34 -19.08
C TYR A 518 -20.58 30.16 -18.23
N ILE A 519 -19.41 29.59 -18.53
CA ILE A 519 -18.77 28.53 -17.74
C ILE A 519 -17.39 29.02 -17.27
N TYR A 520 -17.13 28.92 -15.98
CA TYR A 520 -15.79 29.13 -15.43
C TYR A 520 -15.09 27.80 -15.40
N TRP A 521 -13.95 27.70 -16.11
CA TRP A 521 -13.13 26.51 -16.19
C TRP A 521 -11.86 26.71 -15.39
N ILE A 522 -11.71 26.00 -14.30
CA ILE A 522 -10.56 26.11 -13.41
C ILE A 522 -9.60 24.99 -13.74
N ILE A 523 -8.36 25.33 -14.13
CA ILE A 523 -7.27 24.38 -14.41
C ILE A 523 -6.31 24.44 -13.24
N GLY A 524 -6.18 23.32 -12.49
CA GLY A 524 -5.30 23.19 -11.33
C GLY A 524 -3.89 22.67 -11.69
N GLY A 525 -3.72 22.06 -12.86
CA GLY A 525 -2.45 21.48 -13.32
C GLY A 525 -2.55 20.81 -14.69
N GLU A 526 -1.46 20.20 -15.12
CA GLU A 526 -1.39 19.46 -16.41
C GLU A 526 -2.37 18.28 -16.47
N GLU A 527 -2.72 17.72 -15.31
CA GLU A 527 -3.69 16.62 -15.20
C GLU A 527 -5.09 16.99 -15.67
N ASP A 528 -5.43 18.29 -15.72
CA ASP A 528 -6.72 18.79 -16.15
C ASP A 528 -6.80 19.07 -17.65
N LEU A 529 -5.70 18.94 -18.39
CA LEU A 529 -5.65 19.26 -19.83
C LEU A 529 -6.54 18.36 -20.69
N PHE A 530 -6.87 17.14 -20.24
CA PHE A 530 -7.82 16.26 -20.94
C PHE A 530 -9.22 16.86 -21.06
N LEU A 531 -9.56 17.82 -20.20
CA LEU A 531 -10.84 18.52 -20.22
C LEU A 531 -10.98 19.50 -21.42
N THR A 532 -9.88 19.84 -22.10
CA THR A 532 -9.88 20.77 -23.24
C THR A 532 -10.71 20.27 -24.42
N GLU A 533 -10.80 18.95 -24.64
CA GLU A 533 -11.69 18.36 -25.65
C GLU A 533 -13.16 18.77 -25.46
N TYR A 534 -13.60 18.88 -24.21
CA TYR A 534 -14.98 19.23 -23.86
C TYR A 534 -15.23 20.73 -24.01
N MET A 535 -14.19 21.56 -23.83
CA MET A 535 -14.30 23.03 -24.06
C MET A 535 -14.64 23.33 -25.49
N VAL A 536 -14.00 22.65 -26.46
CA VAL A 536 -14.29 22.84 -27.89
C VAL A 536 -15.75 22.54 -28.22
N ALA A 537 -16.29 21.47 -27.67
CA ALA A 537 -17.69 21.08 -27.87
C ALA A 537 -18.69 22.10 -27.29
N LEU A 538 -18.35 22.75 -26.19
CA LEU A 538 -19.18 23.78 -25.56
C LEU A 538 -19.10 25.11 -26.30
N LEU A 539 -17.93 25.52 -26.78
CA LEU A 539 -17.74 26.70 -27.60
C LEU A 539 -18.53 26.60 -28.91
N ALA A 540 -18.54 25.40 -29.53
CA ALA A 540 -19.35 25.15 -30.74
C ALA A 540 -20.87 25.29 -30.51
N LYS A 541 -21.33 25.21 -29.24
CA LYS A 541 -22.72 25.46 -28.83
C LYS A 541 -23.01 26.92 -28.45
N GLY A 542 -22.04 27.82 -28.62
CA GLY A 542 -22.18 29.24 -28.28
C GLY A 542 -22.05 29.54 -26.78
N VAL A 543 -21.54 28.63 -25.99
CA VAL A 543 -21.30 28.87 -24.56
C VAL A 543 -19.98 29.62 -24.37
N ASN A 544 -20.00 30.71 -23.61
CA ASN A 544 -18.79 31.46 -23.29
C ASN A 544 -18.01 30.77 -22.18
N ILE A 545 -16.71 30.47 -22.41
CA ILE A 545 -15.85 29.81 -21.43
C ILE A 545 -14.84 30.83 -20.90
N ARG A 546 -14.77 30.94 -19.59
CA ARG A 546 -13.72 31.68 -18.87
C ARG A 546 -12.77 30.71 -18.19
N VAL A 547 -11.55 30.63 -18.71
CA VAL A 547 -10.51 29.75 -18.12
C VAL A 547 -9.79 30.51 -17.03
N CYS A 548 -9.72 29.87 -15.85
CA CYS A 548 -8.99 30.34 -14.71
C CYS A 548 -7.85 29.35 -14.43
N TYR A 549 -6.61 29.81 -14.38
CA TYR A 549 -5.46 28.97 -14.06
C TYR A 549 -4.68 29.55 -12.88
N ARG A 550 -3.94 28.69 -12.20
CA ARG A 550 -3.12 29.08 -11.06
C ARG A 550 -1.81 29.67 -11.55
N GLU A 551 -1.49 30.88 -11.16
CA GLU A 551 -0.13 31.43 -11.25
C GLU A 551 0.73 30.79 -10.14
N GLU A 552 1.95 30.37 -10.46
CA GLU A 552 2.89 29.70 -9.52
C GLU A 552 3.39 30.64 -8.40
N SER A 553 2.53 31.00 -7.48
CA SER A 553 2.91 31.59 -6.20
C SER A 553 2.30 30.75 -5.07
N GLY A 554 3.17 30.17 -4.26
CA GLY A 554 2.93 29.10 -3.28
C GLY A 554 1.91 29.33 -2.16
N GLU A 555 0.83 30.04 -2.36
CA GLU A 555 -0.19 30.33 -1.34
C GLU A 555 -1.53 29.68 -1.65
N ASN A 556 -2.33 29.43 -0.59
CA ASN A 556 -3.64 28.79 -0.62
C ASN A 556 -4.58 29.33 -1.70
N MET A 557 -5.24 28.40 -2.39
CA MET A 557 -6.16 28.61 -3.50
C MET A 557 -7.36 29.48 -3.07
N SER A 558 -7.25 30.79 -3.26
CA SER A 558 -8.41 31.71 -3.24
C SER A 558 -8.74 32.12 -4.67
N LEU A 559 -10.04 32.33 -4.96
CA LEU A 559 -10.52 32.82 -6.28
C LEU A 559 -9.86 34.14 -6.72
N GLN A 560 -9.17 34.84 -5.80
CA GLN A 560 -8.47 36.10 -6.05
C GLN A 560 -7.09 35.91 -6.71
N ASN A 561 -6.51 34.67 -6.65
CA ASN A 561 -5.17 34.37 -7.17
C ASN A 561 -5.23 33.60 -8.50
N LEU A 562 -6.33 33.68 -9.24
CA LEU A 562 -6.51 33.02 -10.52
C LEU A 562 -6.45 34.04 -11.66
N SER A 563 -5.54 33.80 -12.63
CA SER A 563 -5.53 34.57 -13.88
C SER A 563 -6.67 34.15 -14.78
N LEU A 564 -7.38 35.11 -15.36
CA LEU A 564 -8.59 34.90 -16.14
C LEU A 564 -8.32 35.09 -17.64
N ILE A 565 -8.54 34.05 -18.45
CA ILE A 565 -8.53 34.13 -19.91
C ILE A 565 -9.95 33.94 -20.42
N HIS A 566 -10.44 34.89 -21.20
CA HIS A 566 -11.75 34.82 -21.86
C HIS A 566 -11.59 34.20 -23.25
N ILE A 567 -12.25 33.05 -23.50
CA ILE A 567 -12.26 32.37 -24.79
C ILE A 567 -13.68 32.43 -25.34
N SER A 568 -13.88 33.15 -26.44
CA SER A 568 -15.17 33.29 -27.13
C SER A 568 -15.21 32.61 -28.50
N GLU A 569 -14.05 32.21 -29.05
CA GLU A 569 -13.95 31.63 -30.40
C GLU A 569 -13.11 30.32 -30.40
N PRO A 570 -13.55 29.27 -31.16
CA PRO A 570 -12.85 27.98 -31.23
C PRO A 570 -11.44 28.07 -31.82
N THR A 571 -11.14 29.07 -32.62
CA THR A 571 -9.87 29.27 -33.35
C THR A 571 -8.69 29.67 -32.45
N ARG A 572 -8.93 30.09 -31.21
CA ARG A 572 -7.87 30.54 -30.28
C ARG A 572 -7.33 29.46 -29.35
N LEU A 573 -7.95 28.27 -29.33
CA LEU A 573 -7.48 27.15 -28.48
C LEU A 573 -6.13 26.56 -28.92
N GLY A 574 -5.74 26.73 -30.20
CA GLY A 574 -4.44 26.28 -30.71
C GLY A 574 -3.23 27.13 -30.27
N MET A 575 -3.45 28.23 -29.53
CA MET A 575 -2.37 29.10 -29.03
C MET A 575 -2.01 28.87 -27.54
N ILE A 576 -2.68 27.95 -26.88
CA ILE A 576 -2.46 27.66 -25.45
C ILE A 576 -1.69 26.32 -25.24
N SER A 577 -1.30 25.65 -26.35
CA SER A 577 -0.48 24.41 -26.29
C SER A 577 1.02 24.71 -26.36
#